data_5acf842870015a3910cd7e346847175a
#
_entry.id   5acf842870015a3910cd7e346847175a
#
_cell.length_a   1.000
_cell.length_b   1.000
_cell.length_c   1.000
_cell.angle_alpha   90.00
_cell.angle_beta   90.00
_cell.angle_gamma   90.00
#
_symmetry.space_group_name_H-M   'P 1'
#
loop_
_entity.id
_entity.type
_entity.pdbx_description
1 polymer ?
#
loop_
_entity_poly.entity_id
_entity_poly.type
_entity_poly.pdbx_seq_one_letter_code
_entity_poly.pdbx_strand_id
1 'polypeptide(L)'
;MKKIIVFVSLIISCYYVNAQSAKAEWVILKSNNLKCWECKDVLDKYLTKEKENTEGGIVQWKINLLQGEVRIQFLPDRTSADEVRVAVNNAGFDTDIDKALDEAYKKLPPSCKRAAEGGGPQLRKPCHIKPYL
;
A
#
# COMPACT_ATOMS: atom_id res chain seq x y z
N MET A 1 -42.31 36.81 -13.64
CA MET A 1 -42.10 35.49 -14.24
C MET A 1 -40.68 35.29 -14.79
N LYS A 2 -40.11 36.20 -15.57
CA LYS A 2 -38.72 36.03 -16.08
C LYS A 2 -37.65 35.91 -14.99
N LYS A 3 -37.77 36.63 -13.88
CA LYS A 3 -36.78 36.56 -12.76
C LYS A 3 -36.85 35.23 -11.99
N ILE A 4 -38.03 34.62 -11.91
CA ILE A 4 -38.23 33.32 -11.23
C ILE A 4 -37.63 32.20 -12.06
N ILE A 5 -37.74 32.24 -13.39
CA ILE A 5 -37.20 31.25 -14.32
C ILE A 5 -35.67 31.24 -14.25
N VAL A 6 -35.03 32.41 -14.15
CA VAL A 6 -33.56 32.52 -14.00
C VAL A 6 -33.09 31.94 -12.68
N PHE A 7 -33.82 32.17 -11.59
CA PHE A 7 -33.47 31.62 -10.28
C PHE A 7 -33.60 30.10 -10.21
N VAL A 8 -34.67 29.56 -10.81
CA VAL A 8 -34.86 28.10 -10.89
C VAL A 8 -33.80 27.45 -11.77
N SER A 9 -33.38 28.08 -12.87
CA SER A 9 -32.29 27.59 -13.73
C SER A 9 -30.96 27.57 -13.01
N LEU A 10 -30.67 28.55 -12.15
CA LEU A 10 -29.43 28.60 -11.36
C LEU A 10 -29.37 27.48 -10.29
N ILE A 11 -30.51 27.16 -9.67
CA ILE A 11 -30.60 26.11 -8.65
C ILE A 11 -30.43 24.72 -9.28
N ILE A 12 -30.97 24.49 -10.46
CA ILE A 12 -30.82 23.21 -11.18
C ILE A 12 -29.38 22.97 -11.63
N SER A 13 -28.63 24.02 -11.95
CA SER A 13 -27.20 23.90 -12.33
C SER A 13 -26.31 23.41 -11.18
N CYS A 14 -26.69 23.62 -9.93
CA CYS A 14 -25.93 23.18 -8.77
C CYS A 14 -26.06 21.66 -8.47
N TYR A 15 -27.06 20.98 -9.03
CA TYR A 15 -27.24 19.53 -8.80
C TYR A 15 -26.41 18.64 -9.72
N TYR A 16 -25.75 19.19 -10.73
CA TYR A 16 -24.91 18.45 -11.67
C TYR A 16 -23.41 18.43 -11.31
N VAL A 17 -23.04 18.93 -10.13
CA VAL A 17 -21.70 18.64 -9.59
C VAL A 17 -21.69 17.18 -9.15
N ASN A 18 -21.63 16.28 -10.12
CA ASN A 18 -21.25 14.91 -9.83
C ASN A 18 -19.86 14.96 -9.22
N ALA A 19 -19.77 14.70 -7.94
CA ALA A 19 -18.52 14.32 -7.32
C ALA A 19 -18.05 13.07 -8.06
N GLN A 20 -17.17 13.24 -9.04
CA GLN A 20 -16.49 12.14 -9.68
C GLN A 20 -15.64 11.52 -8.58
N SER A 21 -16.11 10.41 -8.03
CA SER A 21 -15.29 9.61 -7.11
C SER A 21 -14.02 9.24 -7.87
N ALA A 22 -12.88 9.60 -7.31
CA ALA A 22 -11.61 9.31 -7.94
C ALA A 22 -11.50 7.80 -8.19
N LYS A 23 -11.16 7.44 -9.42
CA LYS A 23 -10.98 6.04 -9.80
C LYS A 23 -9.78 5.49 -9.05
N ALA A 24 -9.94 4.34 -8.40
CA ALA A 24 -8.86 3.68 -7.71
C ALA A 24 -7.73 3.30 -8.68
N GLU A 25 -6.50 3.57 -8.29
CA GLU A 25 -5.28 3.30 -9.05
C GLU A 25 -4.46 2.20 -8.39
N TRP A 26 -3.58 1.56 -9.18
CA TRP A 26 -2.66 0.55 -8.68
C TRP A 26 -1.22 1.03 -8.77
N VAL A 27 -0.47 0.83 -7.69
CA VAL A 27 0.98 0.95 -7.68
C VAL A 27 1.61 -0.43 -7.44
N ILE A 28 2.71 -0.70 -8.13
CA ILE A 28 3.48 -1.94 -8.03
C ILE A 28 4.84 -1.56 -7.45
N LEU A 29 5.18 -2.13 -6.30
CA LEU A 29 6.42 -1.89 -5.60
C LEU A 29 7.19 -3.21 -5.47
N LYS A 30 8.46 -3.20 -5.81
CA LYS A 30 9.37 -4.34 -5.63
C LYS A 30 10.20 -4.16 -4.38
N SER A 31 10.33 -5.21 -3.61
CA SER A 31 11.09 -5.22 -2.37
C SER A 31 12.00 -6.44 -2.28
N ASN A 32 13.29 -6.21 -2.16
CA ASN A 32 14.27 -7.29 -2.09
C ASN A 32 14.22 -8.07 -0.78
N ASN A 33 13.67 -7.50 0.27
CA ASN A 33 13.54 -8.12 1.58
C ASN A 33 12.12 -8.61 1.91
N LEU A 34 11.22 -8.64 0.91
CA LEU A 34 9.85 -9.16 1.03
C LEU A 34 9.76 -10.53 0.35
N LYS A 35 10.27 -11.58 0.97
CA LYS A 35 10.38 -12.92 0.36
C LYS A 35 9.80 -14.06 1.18
N CYS A 36 9.65 -13.88 2.48
CA CYS A 36 9.17 -14.90 3.39
C CYS A 36 7.75 -14.62 3.88
N TRP A 37 7.06 -15.67 4.29
CA TRP A 37 5.69 -15.57 4.81
C TRP A 37 5.57 -14.63 6.03
N GLU A 38 6.54 -14.68 6.94
CA GLU A 38 6.60 -13.76 8.08
C GLU A 38 6.65 -12.30 7.64
N CYS A 39 7.37 -12.01 6.54
CA CYS A 39 7.46 -10.65 6.00
C CYS A 39 6.12 -10.18 5.42
N LYS A 40 5.41 -11.09 4.75
CA LYS A 40 4.06 -10.82 4.29
C LYS A 40 3.13 -10.48 5.46
N ASP A 41 3.18 -11.26 6.54
CA ASP A 41 2.34 -11.05 7.72
C ASP A 41 2.62 -9.69 8.39
N VAL A 42 3.89 -9.30 8.48
CA VAL A 42 4.29 -7.97 9.00
C VAL A 42 3.74 -6.85 8.11
N LEU A 43 3.90 -6.97 6.79
CA LEU A 43 3.41 -5.97 5.85
C LEU A 43 1.88 -5.90 5.82
N ASP A 44 1.20 -7.05 5.84
CA ASP A 44 -0.28 -7.13 5.89
C ASP A 44 -0.83 -6.38 7.13
N LYS A 45 -0.23 -6.61 8.29
CA LYS A 45 -0.62 -5.92 9.54
C LYS A 45 -0.39 -4.42 9.46
N TYR A 46 0.73 -4.01 8.88
CA TYR A 46 1.05 -2.59 8.73
C TYR A 46 0.08 -1.90 7.76
N LEU A 47 -0.14 -2.48 6.57
CA LEU A 47 -1.05 -1.92 5.57
C LEU A 47 -2.51 -1.89 6.04
N THR A 48 -2.93 -2.87 6.85
CA THR A 48 -4.26 -2.85 7.49
C THR A 48 -4.42 -1.62 8.37
N LYS A 49 -3.41 -1.32 9.17
CA LYS A 49 -3.37 -0.14 10.04
C LYS A 49 -3.35 1.17 9.25
N GLU A 50 -2.55 1.22 8.18
CA GLU A 50 -2.49 2.38 7.29
C GLU A 50 -3.82 2.61 6.55
N LYS A 51 -4.49 1.55 6.14
CA LYS A 51 -5.83 1.64 5.55
C LYS A 51 -6.84 2.29 6.50
N GLU A 52 -6.77 1.98 7.78
CA GLU A 52 -7.61 2.60 8.80
C GLU A 52 -7.23 4.08 9.01
N ASN A 53 -5.92 4.39 9.09
CA ASN A 53 -5.41 5.74 9.29
C ASN A 53 -5.66 6.67 8.11
N THR A 54 -5.61 6.17 6.88
CA THR A 54 -5.81 6.97 5.66
C THR A 54 -7.29 7.13 5.27
N GLU A 55 -8.20 6.80 6.17
CA GLU A 55 -9.65 6.86 5.93
C GLU A 55 -10.08 6.10 4.65
N GLY A 56 -9.43 4.96 4.40
CA GLY A 56 -9.67 4.14 3.22
C GLY A 56 -8.94 4.63 1.95
N GLY A 57 -7.91 5.43 2.09
CA GLY A 57 -7.04 5.82 0.97
C GLY A 57 -6.35 4.59 0.35
N ILE A 58 -5.94 3.62 1.15
CA ILE A 58 -5.54 2.29 0.70
C ILE A 58 -6.78 1.39 0.62
N VAL A 59 -7.07 0.85 -0.56
CA VAL A 59 -8.27 0.01 -0.81
C VAL A 59 -7.97 -1.45 -0.53
N GLN A 60 -6.98 -2.01 -1.19
CA GLN A 60 -6.56 -3.40 -1.08
C GLN A 60 -5.12 -3.59 -1.59
N TRP A 61 -4.53 -4.74 -1.29
CA TRP A 61 -3.20 -5.10 -1.78
C TRP A 61 -3.07 -6.59 -2.05
N LYS A 62 -2.07 -6.93 -2.86
CA LYS A 62 -1.68 -8.32 -3.18
C LYS A 62 -0.17 -8.42 -3.08
N ILE A 63 0.32 -9.44 -2.38
CA ILE A 63 1.75 -9.68 -2.18
C ILE A 63 2.15 -10.95 -2.89
N ASN A 64 3.19 -10.86 -3.73
CA ASN A 64 3.84 -11.99 -4.39
C ASN A 64 5.24 -12.19 -3.82
N LEU A 65 5.37 -13.15 -2.92
CA LEU A 65 6.64 -13.42 -2.22
C LEU A 65 7.72 -13.99 -3.13
N LEU A 66 7.36 -14.74 -4.17
CA LEU A 66 8.33 -15.29 -5.14
C LEU A 66 9.05 -14.18 -5.92
N GLN A 67 8.32 -13.12 -6.25
CA GLN A 67 8.85 -11.98 -6.98
C GLN A 67 9.33 -10.84 -6.06
N GLY A 68 8.98 -10.90 -4.77
CA GLY A 68 9.24 -9.80 -3.83
C GLY A 68 8.45 -8.54 -4.25
N GLU A 69 7.19 -8.71 -4.63
CA GLU A 69 6.36 -7.64 -5.18
C GLU A 69 5.10 -7.43 -4.34
N VAL A 70 4.76 -6.19 -4.10
CA VAL A 70 3.47 -5.81 -3.55
C VAL A 70 2.75 -4.87 -4.52
N ARG A 71 1.50 -5.19 -4.81
CA ARG A 71 0.58 -4.36 -5.60
C ARG A 71 -0.44 -3.77 -4.65
N ILE A 72 -0.54 -2.45 -4.63
CA ILE A 72 -1.43 -1.73 -3.71
C ILE A 72 -2.38 -0.89 -4.54
N GLN A 73 -3.67 -1.04 -4.27
CA GLN A 73 -4.71 -0.19 -4.84
C GLN A 73 -5.03 0.95 -3.89
N PHE A 74 -5.07 2.16 -4.40
CA PHE A 74 -5.31 3.35 -3.60
C PHE A 74 -6.26 4.33 -4.31
N LEU A 75 -6.82 5.25 -3.55
CA LEU A 75 -7.67 6.34 -4.04
C LEU A 75 -6.85 7.61 -4.14
N PRO A 76 -6.64 8.18 -5.36
CA PRO A 76 -5.80 9.36 -5.56
C PRO A 76 -6.29 10.64 -4.90
N ASP A 77 -7.56 10.70 -4.52
CA ASP A 77 -8.16 11.82 -3.78
C ASP A 77 -7.87 11.77 -2.27
N ARG A 78 -7.32 10.67 -1.76
CA ARG A 78 -7.02 10.45 -0.33
C ARG A 78 -5.56 10.18 -0.02
N THR A 79 -4.85 9.61 -0.95
CA THR A 79 -3.42 9.29 -0.83
C THR A 79 -2.77 9.28 -2.21
N SER A 80 -1.44 9.22 -2.26
CA SER A 80 -0.68 9.17 -3.51
C SER A 80 0.16 7.90 -3.61
N ALA A 81 0.65 7.59 -4.80
CA ALA A 81 1.58 6.48 -5.00
C ALA A 81 2.86 6.64 -4.16
N ASP A 82 3.33 7.88 -3.98
CA ASP A 82 4.50 8.17 -3.14
C ASP A 82 4.23 7.93 -1.66
N GLU A 83 3.07 8.34 -1.16
CA GLU A 83 2.66 8.06 0.23
C GLU A 83 2.49 6.56 0.49
N VAL A 84 1.93 5.83 -0.47
CA VAL A 84 1.83 4.36 -0.41
C VAL A 84 3.22 3.72 -0.37
N ARG A 85 4.19 4.23 -1.14
CA ARG A 85 5.59 3.78 -1.10
C ARG A 85 6.22 4.05 0.26
N VAL A 86 6.05 5.25 0.78
CA VAL A 86 6.51 5.62 2.12
C VAL A 86 5.91 4.72 3.19
N ALA A 87 4.64 4.33 3.07
CA ALA A 87 4.01 3.38 3.98
C ALA A 87 4.72 2.02 3.98
N VAL A 88 5.11 1.50 2.80
CA VAL A 88 5.88 0.24 2.69
C VAL A 88 7.27 0.40 3.30
N ASN A 89 7.95 1.53 3.09
CA ASN A 89 9.25 1.82 3.71
C ASN A 89 9.15 1.94 5.25
N ASN A 90 8.08 2.54 5.74
CA ASN A 90 7.80 2.66 7.18
C ASN A 90 7.43 1.31 7.82
N ALA A 91 6.97 0.34 7.04
CA ALA A 91 6.78 -1.03 7.50
C ALA A 91 8.11 -1.81 7.63
N GLY A 92 9.23 -1.26 7.14
CA GLY A 92 10.56 -1.84 7.20
C GLY A 92 11.03 -2.51 5.90
N PHE A 93 10.28 -2.34 4.80
CA PHE A 93 10.61 -2.95 3.52
C PHE A 93 11.23 -1.93 2.56
N ASP A 94 12.33 -2.32 1.92
CA ASP A 94 12.92 -1.54 0.84
C ASP A 94 11.97 -1.54 -0.36
N THR A 95 11.98 -0.46 -1.10
CA THR A 95 11.35 -0.41 -2.42
C THR A 95 12.41 -0.26 -3.50
N ASP A 96 12.01 -0.34 -4.75
CA ASP A 96 12.90 -0.15 -5.90
C ASP A 96 13.55 1.25 -5.96
N ILE A 97 12.96 2.24 -5.29
CA ILE A 97 13.45 3.63 -5.27
C ILE A 97 14.10 3.98 -3.93
N ASP A 98 13.49 3.58 -2.82
CA ASP A 98 13.86 4.01 -1.48
C ASP A 98 14.16 2.84 -0.54
N LYS A 99 15.04 3.10 0.41
CA LYS A 99 15.29 2.16 1.51
C LYS A 99 14.22 2.28 2.59
N ALA A 100 14.01 1.19 3.30
CA ALA A 100 13.17 1.15 4.49
C ALA A 100 13.65 2.15 5.55
N LEU A 101 12.71 2.62 6.36
CA LEU A 101 13.02 3.38 7.56
C LEU A 101 13.84 2.51 8.53
N ASP A 102 15.01 2.96 8.92
CA ASP A 102 15.99 2.18 9.71
C ASP A 102 15.40 1.61 11.00
N GLU A 103 14.60 2.39 11.71
CA GLU A 103 13.96 1.95 12.96
C GLU A 103 12.95 0.81 12.74
N ALA A 104 12.18 0.88 11.67
CA ALA A 104 11.23 -0.16 11.29
C ALA A 104 11.96 -1.41 10.79
N TYR A 105 12.97 -1.21 9.96
CA TYR A 105 13.82 -2.30 9.45
C TYR A 105 14.50 -3.09 10.58
N LYS A 106 15.03 -2.42 11.61
CA LYS A 106 15.66 -3.07 12.77
C LYS A 106 14.72 -4.01 13.52
N LYS A 107 13.41 -3.70 13.54
CA LYS A 107 12.38 -4.50 14.22
C LYS A 107 11.91 -5.72 13.41
N LEU A 108 12.28 -5.83 12.15
CA LEU A 108 11.87 -6.95 11.31
C LEU A 108 12.47 -8.28 11.79
N PRO A 109 11.75 -9.40 11.60
CA PRO A 109 12.31 -10.74 11.79
C PRO A 109 13.57 -10.96 10.95
N PRO A 110 14.49 -11.85 11.34
CA PRO A 110 15.70 -12.16 10.56
C PRO A 110 15.42 -12.57 9.12
N SER A 111 14.32 -13.31 8.88
CA SER A 111 13.89 -13.72 7.54
C SER A 111 13.51 -12.55 6.62
N CYS A 112 13.25 -11.38 7.18
CA CYS A 112 12.87 -10.15 6.47
C CYS A 112 14.03 -9.15 6.37
N LYS A 113 15.21 -9.50 6.86
CA LYS A 113 16.41 -8.69 6.69
C LYS A 113 16.98 -8.86 5.28
N ARG A 114 17.79 -7.90 4.85
CA ARG A 114 18.45 -7.96 3.54
C ARG A 114 19.37 -9.18 3.45
N ALA A 115 19.40 -9.82 2.29
CA ALA A 115 20.28 -10.98 2.05
C ALA A 115 21.78 -10.64 2.26
N ALA A 116 22.19 -9.43 1.91
CA ALA A 116 23.53 -8.92 2.13
C ALA A 116 23.92 -8.84 3.63
N GLU A 117 22.94 -8.77 4.52
CA GLU A 117 23.09 -8.73 5.98
C GLU A 117 22.85 -10.10 6.63
N GLY A 118 22.81 -11.18 5.83
CA GLY A 118 22.56 -12.54 6.31
C GLY A 118 21.09 -12.89 6.52
N GLY A 119 20.16 -12.03 6.07
CA GLY A 119 18.73 -12.27 6.16
C GLY A 119 18.15 -12.98 4.93
N GLY A 120 16.83 -13.10 4.93
CA GLY A 120 16.08 -13.68 3.81
C GLY A 120 15.95 -15.19 3.85
N PRO A 121 15.52 -15.79 2.71
CA PRO A 121 15.32 -17.23 2.60
C PRO A 121 16.60 -18.02 2.86
N GLN A 122 16.51 -19.01 3.74
CA GLN A 122 17.61 -19.94 4.00
C GLN A 122 17.63 -21.04 2.94
N LEU A 123 18.84 -21.45 2.54
CA LEU A 123 19.02 -22.61 1.65
C LEU A 123 18.30 -23.84 2.26
N ARG A 124 17.48 -24.53 1.46
CA ARG A 124 16.69 -25.72 1.84
C ARG A 124 15.54 -25.49 2.82
N LYS A 125 15.21 -24.24 3.15
CA LYS A 125 14.02 -23.89 3.95
C LYS A 125 13.18 -22.89 3.18
N PRO A 126 12.21 -23.34 2.35
CA PRO A 126 11.33 -22.42 1.64
C PRO A 126 10.52 -21.64 2.67
N CYS A 127 10.58 -20.30 2.62
CA CYS A 127 9.88 -19.44 3.54
C CYS A 127 8.73 -18.66 2.89
N HIS A 128 8.51 -18.85 1.60
CA HIS A 128 7.40 -18.22 0.85
C HIS A 128 6.06 -18.93 1.02
N ILE A 129 6.08 -20.12 1.63
CA ILE A 129 4.88 -20.94 1.91
C ILE A 129 4.42 -20.66 3.33
N LYS A 130 3.11 -20.57 3.52
CA LYS A 130 2.53 -20.45 4.88
C LYS A 130 2.89 -21.69 5.70
N PRO A 131 3.48 -21.52 6.89
CA PRO A 131 3.73 -22.67 7.75
C PRO A 131 2.39 -23.32 8.13
N TYR A 132 2.33 -24.63 7.98
CA TYR A 132 1.20 -25.41 8.50
C TYR A 132 1.29 -25.40 10.04
N LEU A 133 0.25 -24.88 10.66
CA LEU A 133 0.03 -24.99 12.10
C LEU A 133 -0.68 -26.30 12.40
#